data_189fbdb602bd9e3531a5f7f80e0618f3
#
_entry.id   189fbdb602bd9e3531a5f7f80e0618f3
#
_cell.length_a   1.000
_cell.length_b   1.000
_cell.length_c   1.000
_cell.angle_alpha   90.00
_cell.angle_beta   90.00
_cell.angle_gamma   90.00
#
_symmetry.space_group_name_H-M   'P 1'
#
loop_
_entity.id
_entity.type
_entity.pdbx_description
1 polymer ?
#
loop_
_entity_poly.entity_id
_entity_poly.type
_entity_poly.pdbx_seq_one_letter_code
_entity_poly.pdbx_strand_id
1 'polypeptide(L)'
;RILAFATFLVAIGLLISLTTRKWQPVGWDIASFPVTLIASSQTLLFTFSLILLFNEQYATRQRILLHATPSLLFTLAYAGACLIWKDHPVYAYSEWKSLVTNPPSLIRTLYLLAYIIQSGIYAKLFLHERHTYLSLLGGVKTEDRWLKLGQVTSAFFLASGIGLCTLSLALNP
;
A
#
# COMPACT_ATOMS: atom_id res chain seq x y z
N ARG A 1 3.23 -18.56 1.23
CA ARG A 1 2.74 -18.33 -0.14
C ARG A 1 2.30 -16.86 -0.35
N ILE A 2 1.48 -16.29 0.55
CA ILE A 2 1.01 -14.89 0.45
C ILE A 2 2.19 -13.91 0.49
N LEU A 3 3.14 -14.10 1.39
CA LEU A 3 4.33 -13.26 1.49
C LEU A 3 5.19 -13.34 0.22
N ALA A 4 5.38 -14.54 -0.35
CA ALA A 4 6.10 -14.71 -1.60
C ALA A 4 5.40 -14.01 -2.78
N PHE A 5 4.08 -14.06 -2.83
CA PHE A 5 3.29 -13.31 -3.82
C PHE A 5 3.41 -11.79 -3.63
N ALA A 6 3.37 -11.32 -2.38
CA ALA A 6 3.56 -9.91 -2.06
C ALA A 6 4.95 -9.41 -2.49
N THR A 7 6.02 -10.16 -2.18
CA THR A 7 7.38 -9.79 -2.62
C THR A 7 7.55 -9.83 -4.13
N PHE A 8 6.90 -10.77 -4.82
CA PHE A 8 6.89 -10.83 -6.27
C PHE A 8 6.20 -9.61 -6.90
N LEU A 9 5.06 -9.17 -6.36
CA LEU A 9 4.40 -7.94 -6.81
C LEU A 9 5.26 -6.70 -6.59
N VAL A 10 6.01 -6.62 -5.46
CA VAL A 10 7.00 -5.55 -5.24
C VAL A 10 8.05 -5.56 -6.33
N ALA A 11 8.61 -6.72 -6.64
CA ALA A 11 9.64 -6.84 -7.67
C ALA A 11 9.13 -6.42 -9.06
N ILE A 12 7.90 -6.83 -9.43
CA ILE A 12 7.25 -6.39 -10.68
C ILE A 12 7.04 -4.87 -10.66
N GLY A 13 6.53 -4.31 -9.56
CA GLY A 13 6.31 -2.86 -9.45
C GLY A 13 7.60 -2.06 -9.63
N LEU A 14 8.69 -2.52 -9.01
CA LEU A 14 10.01 -1.92 -9.17
C LEU A 14 10.53 -2.06 -10.61
N LEU A 15 10.33 -3.22 -11.24
CA LEU A 15 10.74 -3.46 -12.62
C LEU A 15 9.99 -2.54 -13.59
N ILE A 16 8.67 -2.39 -13.42
CA ILE A 16 7.84 -1.47 -14.21
C ILE A 16 8.32 -0.03 -13.98
N SER A 17 8.56 0.37 -12.75
CA SER A 17 9.07 1.70 -12.41
C SER A 17 10.43 1.99 -13.07
N LEU A 18 11.36 1.01 -13.05
CA LEU A 18 12.67 1.14 -13.68
C LEU A 18 12.59 1.20 -15.22
N THR A 19 11.69 0.42 -15.82
CA THR A 19 11.50 0.41 -17.28
C THR A 19 10.80 1.67 -17.77
N THR A 20 9.77 2.15 -17.09
CA THR A 20 9.06 3.37 -17.44
C THR A 20 9.95 4.62 -17.27
N ARG A 21 10.85 4.63 -16.28
CA ARG A 21 11.81 5.72 -16.08
C ARG A 21 12.73 5.96 -17.27
N LYS A 22 13.10 4.91 -18.02
CA LYS A 22 13.93 5.03 -19.22
C LYS A 22 13.21 5.69 -20.40
N TRP A 23 11.89 5.73 -20.40
CA TRP A 23 11.06 6.21 -21.51
C TRP A 23 10.43 7.59 -21.25
N GLN A 24 10.51 8.08 -19.99
CA GLN A 24 9.99 9.40 -19.63
C GLN A 24 11.14 10.37 -19.34
N PRO A 25 11.37 11.36 -20.21
CA PRO A 25 12.51 12.29 -20.07
C PRO A 25 12.33 13.32 -18.95
N VAL A 26 11.15 13.46 -18.34
CA VAL A 26 10.86 14.56 -17.40
C VAL A 26 10.00 14.06 -16.24
N GLY A 27 10.61 13.96 -15.05
CA GLY A 27 9.92 13.88 -13.76
C GLY A 27 9.05 12.63 -13.52
N TRP A 28 8.61 12.47 -12.27
CA TRP A 28 7.64 11.45 -11.88
C TRP A 28 6.24 12.06 -11.92
N ASP A 29 5.27 11.32 -12.47
CA ASP A 29 3.86 11.72 -12.43
C ASP A 29 3.37 11.71 -10.98
N ILE A 30 2.97 12.89 -10.49
CA ILE A 30 2.45 13.08 -9.14
C ILE A 30 1.12 12.32 -9.01
N ALA A 31 0.98 11.53 -7.92
CA ALA A 31 -0.18 10.67 -7.67
C ALA A 31 -0.45 9.64 -8.79
N SER A 32 0.61 9.06 -9.36
CA SER A 32 0.48 8.02 -10.39
C SER A 32 -0.43 6.88 -9.93
N PHE A 33 -1.50 6.60 -10.69
CA PHE A 33 -2.48 5.57 -10.36
C PHE A 33 -1.86 4.17 -10.26
N PRO A 34 -1.05 3.70 -11.23
CA PRO A 34 -0.42 2.38 -11.15
C PRO A 34 0.48 2.22 -9.93
N VAL A 35 1.25 3.25 -9.58
CA VAL A 35 2.14 3.22 -8.41
C VAL A 35 1.33 3.13 -7.12
N THR A 36 0.27 3.92 -6.98
CA THR A 36 -0.62 3.89 -5.81
C THR A 36 -1.34 2.54 -5.69
N LEU A 37 -1.79 1.95 -6.81
CA LEU A 37 -2.45 0.64 -6.83
C LEU A 37 -1.50 -0.47 -6.39
N ILE A 38 -0.26 -0.47 -6.88
CA ILE A 38 0.75 -1.44 -6.46
C ILE A 38 1.06 -1.25 -4.98
N ALA A 39 1.31 -0.02 -4.52
CA ALA A 39 1.63 0.29 -3.14
C ALA A 39 0.51 -0.14 -2.17
N SER A 40 -0.76 0.16 -2.48
CA SER A 40 -1.90 -0.23 -1.66
C SER A 40 -2.09 -1.75 -1.59
N SER A 41 -1.91 -2.44 -2.72
CA SER A 41 -1.97 -3.91 -2.79
C SER A 41 -0.87 -4.57 -1.97
N GLN A 42 0.34 -4.03 -2.05
CA GLN A 42 1.48 -4.49 -1.25
C GLN A 42 1.24 -4.30 0.24
N THR A 43 0.80 -3.11 0.65
CA THR A 43 0.53 -2.80 2.06
C THR A 43 -0.53 -3.73 2.64
N LEU A 44 -1.60 -4.02 1.87
CA LEU A 44 -2.62 -5.01 2.24
C LEU A 44 -2.00 -6.39 2.46
N LEU A 45 -1.29 -6.91 1.46
CA LEU A 45 -0.74 -8.26 1.48
C LEU A 45 0.32 -8.43 2.58
N PHE A 46 1.19 -7.45 2.77
CA PHE A 46 2.19 -7.47 3.84
C PHE A 46 1.53 -7.46 5.22
N THR A 47 0.58 -6.56 5.46
CA THR A 47 -0.09 -6.45 6.75
C THR A 47 -0.78 -7.76 7.11
N PHE A 48 -1.57 -8.33 6.19
CA PHE A 48 -2.26 -9.60 6.45
C PHE A 48 -1.28 -10.77 6.59
N SER A 49 -0.21 -10.81 5.81
CA SER A 49 0.81 -11.85 5.96
C SER A 49 1.50 -11.82 7.32
N LEU A 50 1.77 -10.63 7.84
CA LEU A 50 2.41 -10.48 9.15
C LEU A 50 1.44 -10.79 10.30
N ILE A 51 0.15 -10.40 10.18
CA ILE A 51 -0.88 -10.75 11.16
C ILE A 51 -1.07 -12.27 11.21
N LEU A 52 -1.07 -12.96 10.07
CA LEU A 52 -1.19 -14.42 10.01
C LEU A 52 -0.10 -15.18 10.78
N LEU A 53 1.05 -14.56 11.05
CA LEU A 53 2.13 -15.19 11.82
C LEU A 53 1.79 -15.35 13.31
N PHE A 54 0.85 -14.57 13.84
CA PHE A 54 0.42 -14.63 15.23
C PHE A 54 -1.09 -14.81 15.42
N ASN A 55 -1.91 -14.56 14.40
CA ASN A 55 -3.36 -14.81 14.39
C ASN A 55 -3.79 -15.42 13.05
N GLU A 56 -3.73 -16.76 12.97
CA GLU A 56 -4.05 -17.50 11.74
C GLU A 56 -5.51 -17.32 11.29
N GLN A 57 -6.41 -17.09 12.24
CA GLN A 57 -7.85 -16.97 11.97
C GLN A 57 -8.24 -15.57 11.48
N TYR A 58 -7.34 -14.60 11.58
CA TYR A 58 -7.66 -13.21 11.23
C TYR A 58 -7.91 -13.01 9.74
N ALA A 59 -7.11 -13.61 8.87
CA ALA A 59 -7.15 -13.38 7.42
C ALA A 59 -8.22 -14.24 6.73
N THR A 60 -9.48 -13.95 7.00
CA THR A 60 -10.60 -14.56 6.27
C THR A 60 -10.75 -13.93 4.89
N ARG A 61 -11.28 -14.69 3.92
CA ARG A 61 -11.56 -14.19 2.57
C ARG A 61 -12.42 -12.92 2.58
N GLN A 62 -13.42 -12.88 3.45
CA GLN A 62 -14.31 -11.72 3.58
C GLN A 62 -13.56 -10.46 4.04
N ARG A 63 -12.68 -10.58 5.04
CA ARG A 63 -11.87 -9.45 5.52
C ARG A 63 -10.91 -8.96 4.45
N ILE A 64 -10.22 -9.87 3.76
CA ILE A 64 -9.32 -9.49 2.65
C ILE A 64 -10.09 -8.75 1.55
N LEU A 65 -11.24 -9.26 1.14
CA LEU A 65 -12.09 -8.61 0.14
C LEU A 65 -12.58 -7.24 0.61
N LEU A 66 -13.03 -7.12 1.86
CA LEU A 66 -13.46 -5.84 2.43
C LEU A 66 -12.35 -4.78 2.37
N HIS A 67 -11.12 -5.17 2.72
CA HIS A 67 -9.97 -4.28 2.67
C HIS A 67 -9.46 -4.00 1.24
N ALA A 68 -9.71 -4.89 0.28
CA ALA A 68 -9.42 -4.68 -1.14
C ALA A 68 -10.48 -3.81 -1.86
N THR A 69 -11.70 -3.72 -1.30
CA THR A 69 -12.82 -2.99 -1.91
C THR A 69 -12.48 -1.53 -2.29
N PRO A 70 -11.82 -0.72 -1.44
CA PRO A 70 -11.47 0.66 -1.82
C PRO A 70 -10.60 0.70 -3.08
N SER A 71 -9.57 -0.15 -3.16
CA SER A 71 -8.68 -0.21 -4.32
C SER A 71 -9.43 -0.64 -5.60
N LEU A 72 -10.37 -1.58 -5.49
CA LEU A 72 -11.21 -2.00 -6.61
C LEU A 72 -12.14 -0.88 -7.06
N LEU A 73 -12.78 -0.17 -6.14
CA LEU A 73 -13.67 0.95 -6.47
C LEU A 73 -12.92 2.09 -7.17
N PHE A 74 -11.75 2.47 -6.65
CA PHE A 74 -10.91 3.48 -7.31
C PHE A 74 -10.42 3.02 -8.68
N THR A 75 -10.11 1.74 -8.85
CA THR A 75 -9.69 1.19 -10.16
C THR A 75 -10.82 1.28 -11.18
N LEU A 76 -12.04 0.90 -10.80
CA LEU A 76 -13.21 0.99 -11.69
C LEU A 76 -13.56 2.45 -12.00
N ALA A 77 -13.53 3.34 -11.01
CA ALA A 77 -13.79 4.76 -11.20
C ALA A 77 -12.75 5.41 -12.13
N TYR A 78 -11.46 5.10 -11.93
CA TYR A 78 -10.39 5.60 -12.78
C TYR A 78 -10.51 5.09 -14.21
N ALA A 79 -10.73 3.79 -14.39
CA ALA A 79 -10.92 3.20 -15.72
C ALA A 79 -12.12 3.83 -16.44
N GLY A 80 -13.25 4.00 -15.74
CA GLY A 80 -14.44 4.67 -16.29
C GLY A 80 -14.17 6.14 -16.66
N ALA A 81 -13.44 6.87 -15.83
CA ALA A 81 -13.07 8.24 -16.15
C ALA A 81 -12.16 8.33 -17.38
N CYS A 82 -11.18 7.44 -17.51
CA CYS A 82 -10.27 7.40 -18.67
C CYS A 82 -10.96 7.04 -20.00
N LEU A 83 -12.16 6.44 -19.97
CA LEU A 83 -12.94 6.22 -21.19
C LEU A 83 -13.57 7.51 -21.74
N ILE A 84 -13.82 8.50 -20.86
CA ILE A 84 -14.52 9.74 -21.22
C ILE A 84 -13.54 10.92 -21.32
N TRP A 85 -12.60 10.98 -20.41
CA TRP A 85 -11.62 12.07 -20.31
C TRP A 85 -10.19 11.55 -20.52
N LYS A 86 -9.40 12.33 -21.22
CA LYS A 86 -7.98 12.02 -21.36
C LYS A 86 -7.26 12.28 -20.04
N ASP A 87 -6.51 11.29 -19.55
CA ASP A 87 -5.63 11.48 -18.39
C ASP A 87 -4.41 12.29 -18.79
N HIS A 88 -4.05 13.25 -17.94
CA HIS A 88 -2.87 14.09 -18.10
C HIS A 88 -1.93 13.87 -16.93
N PRO A 89 -0.70 13.40 -17.15
CA PRO A 89 0.29 13.31 -16.10
C PRO A 89 0.64 14.72 -15.58
N VAL A 90 0.89 14.82 -14.28
CA VAL A 90 1.22 16.06 -13.59
C VAL A 90 2.60 15.91 -12.99
N TYR A 91 3.55 16.74 -13.44
CA TYR A 91 4.95 16.63 -13.06
C TYR A 91 5.42 17.72 -12.09
N ALA A 92 4.66 18.79 -11.93
CA ALA A 92 5.04 19.92 -11.10
C ALA A 92 3.90 20.35 -10.16
N TYR A 93 4.23 20.76 -8.94
CA TYR A 93 3.25 21.29 -7.98
C TYR A 93 2.58 22.59 -8.45
N SER A 94 3.19 23.34 -9.36
CA SER A 94 2.56 24.50 -9.99
C SER A 94 1.29 24.15 -10.76
N GLU A 95 1.18 22.90 -11.22
CA GLU A 95 0.03 22.35 -11.96
C GLU A 95 -1.05 21.75 -11.05
N TRP A 96 -1.04 22.06 -9.73
CA TRP A 96 -1.97 21.46 -8.77
C TRP A 96 -3.45 21.64 -9.15
N LYS A 97 -3.78 22.71 -9.88
CA LYS A 97 -5.14 22.94 -10.37
C LYS A 97 -5.61 21.81 -11.29
N SER A 98 -4.72 21.27 -12.13
CA SER A 98 -5.04 20.15 -13.01
C SER A 98 -5.36 18.86 -12.25
N LEU A 99 -4.79 18.67 -11.05
CA LEU A 99 -5.10 17.54 -10.17
C LEU A 99 -6.56 17.55 -9.67
N VAL A 100 -7.18 18.72 -9.62
CA VAL A 100 -8.55 18.88 -9.09
C VAL A 100 -9.58 19.06 -10.22
N THR A 101 -9.21 19.69 -11.32
CA THR A 101 -10.15 20.00 -12.41
C THR A 101 -10.33 18.86 -13.40
N ASN A 102 -9.32 18.01 -13.59
CA ASN A 102 -9.41 16.85 -14.48
C ASN A 102 -9.92 15.61 -13.70
N PRO A 103 -11.07 15.00 -14.08
CA PRO A 103 -11.65 13.88 -13.36
C PRO A 103 -10.70 12.69 -13.15
N PRO A 104 -9.93 12.15 -14.12
CA PRO A 104 -8.95 11.12 -13.86
C PRO A 104 -7.89 11.51 -12.82
N SER A 105 -7.35 12.74 -12.91
CA SER A 105 -6.35 13.24 -11.98
C SER A 105 -6.91 13.43 -10.57
N LEU A 106 -8.16 13.88 -10.45
CA LEU A 106 -8.86 13.96 -9.17
C LEU A 106 -9.03 12.58 -8.52
N ILE A 107 -9.44 11.56 -9.29
CA ILE A 107 -9.59 10.19 -8.78
C ILE A 107 -8.24 9.66 -8.30
N ARG A 108 -7.15 9.90 -9.03
CA ARG A 108 -5.79 9.50 -8.62
C ARG A 108 -5.39 10.14 -7.29
N THR A 109 -5.64 11.44 -7.15
CA THR A 109 -5.35 12.20 -5.92
C THR A 109 -6.15 11.69 -4.74
N LEU A 110 -7.46 11.47 -4.92
CA LEU A 110 -8.33 10.90 -3.89
C LEU A 110 -7.91 9.48 -3.51
N TYR A 111 -7.46 8.67 -4.48
CA TYR A 111 -6.94 7.33 -4.20
C TYR A 111 -5.65 7.38 -3.38
N LEU A 112 -4.75 8.29 -3.69
CA LEU A 112 -3.53 8.49 -2.89
C LEU A 112 -3.85 8.87 -1.44
N LEU A 113 -4.80 9.79 -1.23
CA LEU A 113 -5.27 10.16 0.11
C LEU A 113 -5.91 8.96 0.84
N ALA A 114 -6.76 8.21 0.15
CA ALA A 114 -7.37 6.99 0.69
C ALA A 114 -6.31 5.95 1.07
N TYR A 115 -5.26 5.79 0.26
CA TYR A 115 -4.13 4.90 0.56
C TYR A 115 -3.38 5.33 1.83
N ILE A 116 -3.14 6.63 2.03
CA ILE A 116 -2.49 7.14 3.26
C ILE A 116 -3.33 6.81 4.48
N ILE A 117 -4.66 7.05 4.42
CA ILE A 117 -5.60 6.73 5.49
C ILE A 117 -5.62 5.21 5.74
N GLN A 118 -5.68 4.42 4.69
CA GLN A 118 -5.68 2.95 4.76
C GLN A 118 -4.41 2.40 5.40
N SER A 119 -3.25 3.00 5.09
CA SER A 119 -1.97 2.63 5.71
C SER A 119 -1.98 2.89 7.22
N GLY A 120 -2.58 4.00 7.68
CA GLY A 120 -2.77 4.29 9.10
C GLY A 120 -3.70 3.27 9.79
N ILE A 121 -4.78 2.87 9.10
CA ILE A 121 -5.70 1.81 9.59
C ILE A 121 -4.94 0.49 9.73
N TYR A 122 -4.11 0.12 8.77
CA TYR A 122 -3.32 -1.10 8.81
C TYR A 122 -2.26 -1.09 9.92
N ALA A 123 -1.63 0.04 10.17
CA ALA A 123 -0.72 0.19 11.30
C ALA A 123 -1.46 -0.02 12.64
N LYS A 124 -2.62 0.61 12.82
CA LYS A 124 -3.46 0.42 14.00
C LYS A 124 -3.91 -1.03 14.16
N LEU A 125 -4.35 -1.65 13.07
CA LEU A 125 -4.79 -3.03 13.04
C LEU A 125 -3.67 -3.99 13.46
N PHE A 126 -2.49 -3.83 12.88
CA PHE A 126 -1.32 -4.64 13.21
C PHE A 126 -0.95 -4.51 14.69
N LEU A 127 -0.93 -3.30 15.23
CA LEU A 127 -0.60 -3.05 16.63
C LEU A 127 -1.65 -3.64 17.57
N HIS A 128 -2.93 -3.60 17.19
CA HIS A 128 -4.03 -4.21 17.97
C HIS A 128 -3.88 -5.73 18.03
N GLU A 129 -3.71 -6.39 16.90
CA GLU A 129 -3.54 -7.85 16.86
C GLU A 129 -2.27 -8.31 17.57
N ARG A 130 -1.18 -7.53 17.44
CA ARG A 130 0.04 -7.75 18.21
C ARG A 130 -0.20 -7.67 19.73
N HIS A 131 -0.93 -6.64 20.18
CA HIS A 131 -1.25 -6.47 21.61
C HIS A 131 -2.11 -7.63 22.12
N THR A 132 -3.12 -8.04 21.36
CA THR A 132 -3.96 -9.20 21.69
C THR A 132 -3.13 -10.47 21.83
N TYR A 133 -2.20 -10.70 20.90
CA TYR A 133 -1.30 -11.84 20.98
C TYR A 133 -0.42 -11.81 22.24
N LEU A 134 0.10 -10.62 22.60
CA LEU A 134 0.88 -10.44 23.83
C LEU A 134 0.09 -10.73 25.07
N SER A 135 -1.19 -10.31 25.15
CA SER A 135 -2.06 -10.57 26.30
C SER A 135 -2.35 -12.06 26.49
N LEU A 136 -2.46 -12.81 25.40
CA LEU A 136 -2.63 -14.26 25.42
C LEU A 136 -1.36 -15.00 25.87
N LEU A 137 -0.18 -14.40 25.66
CA LEU A 137 1.10 -14.96 26.12
C LEU A 137 1.35 -14.74 27.61
N GLY A 138 0.49 -14.01 28.31
CA GLY A 138 0.62 -13.52 29.68
C GLY A 138 0.95 -14.55 30.75
N GLY A 139 2.13 -15.13 30.75
CA GLY A 139 2.66 -16.10 31.71
C GLY A 139 3.62 -17.13 31.12
N VAL A 140 3.52 -17.42 29.83
CA VAL A 140 4.40 -18.39 29.15
C VAL A 140 5.46 -17.63 28.34
N LYS A 141 6.52 -17.20 29.00
CA LYS A 141 7.70 -16.62 28.37
C LYS A 141 8.54 -17.75 27.76
N THR A 142 8.17 -18.24 26.60
CA THR A 142 9.08 -19.00 25.75
C THR A 142 9.88 -18.01 24.94
N GLU A 143 11.19 -18.02 25.11
CA GLU A 143 12.16 -17.11 24.48
C GLU A 143 11.96 -17.03 22.96
N ASP A 144 11.69 -18.16 22.31
CA ASP A 144 11.38 -18.27 20.88
C ASP A 144 10.16 -17.47 20.43
N ARG A 145 9.11 -17.39 21.24
CA ARG A 145 7.88 -16.64 20.87
C ARG A 145 8.10 -15.14 20.94
N TRP A 146 8.87 -14.66 21.91
CA TRP A 146 9.24 -13.26 22.00
C TRP A 146 10.16 -12.82 20.88
N LEU A 147 11.13 -13.67 20.51
CA LEU A 147 12.01 -13.43 19.38
C LEU A 147 11.23 -13.33 18.08
N LYS A 148 10.31 -14.27 17.81
CA LYS A 148 9.43 -14.26 16.64
C LYS A 148 8.58 -13.00 16.58
N LEU A 149 8.00 -12.58 17.69
CA LEU A 149 7.19 -11.37 17.75
C LEU A 149 8.01 -10.11 17.46
N GLY A 150 9.25 -10.03 17.99
CA GLY A 150 10.20 -8.96 17.71
C GLY A 150 10.54 -8.89 16.22
N GLN A 151 10.85 -10.02 15.59
CA GLN A 151 11.14 -10.11 14.17
C GLN A 151 9.96 -9.67 13.29
N VAL A 152 8.74 -10.13 13.60
CA VAL A 152 7.53 -9.74 12.86
C VAL A 152 7.26 -8.25 13.00
N THR A 153 7.42 -7.69 14.20
CA THR A 153 7.25 -6.26 14.45
C THR A 153 8.27 -5.43 13.67
N SER A 154 9.54 -5.84 13.69
CA SER A 154 10.60 -5.19 12.95
C SER A 154 10.36 -5.25 11.43
N ALA A 155 9.91 -6.40 10.92
CA ALA A 155 9.57 -6.56 9.51
C ALA A 155 8.41 -5.64 9.10
N PHE A 156 7.39 -5.46 9.96
CA PHE A 156 6.30 -4.52 9.70
C PHE A 156 6.78 -3.08 9.60
N PHE A 157 7.60 -2.62 10.54
CA PHE A 157 8.14 -1.26 10.53
C PHE A 157 9.08 -1.02 9.34
N LEU A 158 9.89 -2.00 8.96
CA LEU A 158 10.73 -1.92 7.77
C LEU A 158 9.88 -1.80 6.49
N ALA A 159 8.85 -2.66 6.34
CA ALA A 159 7.96 -2.60 5.19
C ALA A 159 7.20 -1.27 5.11
N SER A 160 6.73 -0.75 6.26
CA SER A 160 6.08 0.56 6.34
C SER A 160 7.05 1.71 6.01
N GLY A 161 8.29 1.63 6.48
CA GLY A 161 9.35 2.59 6.16
C GLY A 161 9.67 2.62 4.67
N ILE A 162 9.80 1.47 4.02
CA ILE A 162 9.98 1.36 2.57
C ILE A 162 8.78 1.97 1.84
N GLY A 163 7.55 1.71 2.29
CA GLY A 163 6.34 2.30 1.72
C GLY A 163 6.34 3.83 1.82
N LEU A 164 6.74 4.38 2.96
CA LEU A 164 6.86 5.83 3.16
C LEU A 164 7.97 6.44 2.31
N CYS A 165 9.11 5.76 2.16
CA CYS A 165 10.19 6.22 1.29
C CYS A 165 9.76 6.23 -0.19
N THR A 166 9.07 5.19 -0.65
CA THR A 166 8.56 5.15 -2.02
C THR A 166 7.50 6.23 -2.26
N LEU A 167 6.64 6.49 -1.27
CA LEU A 167 5.67 7.58 -1.32
C LEU A 167 6.37 8.96 -1.37
N SER A 168 7.40 9.15 -0.55
CA SER A 168 8.21 10.38 -0.55
C SER A 168 8.89 10.61 -1.91
N LEU A 169 9.44 9.56 -2.52
CA LEU A 169 10.03 9.64 -3.85
C LEU A 169 8.99 9.92 -4.94
N ALA A 170 7.76 9.42 -4.79
CA ALA A 170 6.67 9.70 -5.73
C ALA A 170 6.11 11.12 -5.59
N LEU A 171 6.29 11.76 -4.43
CA LEU A 171 5.84 13.13 -4.16
C LEU A 171 6.95 14.16 -4.36
N ASN A 172 8.19 13.75 -4.56
CA ASN A 172 9.34 14.63 -4.76
C ASN A 172 9.81 14.50 -6.21
N PRO A 173 9.43 15.42 -7.10
CA PRO A 173 9.83 15.41 -8.50
C PRO A 173 11.33 15.69 -8.71
#